data_e09f287e4455bf5ade00e86ef4b7c32e
#
_entry.id   e09f287e4455bf5ade00e86ef4b7c32e
#
_cell.length_a   1.000
_cell.length_b   1.000
_cell.length_c   1.000
_cell.angle_alpha   90.00
_cell.angle_beta   90.00
_cell.angle_gamma   90.00
#
_symmetry.space_group_name_H-M   'P 1'
#
loop_
_entity.id
_entity.type
_entity.pdbx_description
1 polymer ?
#
loop_
_entity_poly.entity_id
_entity_poly.type
_entity_poly.pdbx_seq_one_letter_code
_entity_poly.pdbx_strand_id
1 'polypeptide(L)'
;GDKNNISPSVVLSWRPFIEHNLNFRAFYKRAHRMPTFNDLYYTEIGNKYLAPERTTQYDVGIFWSITRGEGWFKSFSLQADAYYNTVTDKIVAMPTSSQFRWSMMNIGKVKIKGLEASGNLVSRWGNVDCSLRLSYTYQDARDYTDPQSEWYKGLIAYIPLHSGTAVVTLNYKEWQLHYSFIYTGEKFDSSANIQSNMLDSWTTHDIALSKEFGIAGNLLRTTQEPNNITNTQYEVVRCYPMPGLNFKLKVNYLF
;
A
#
# COMPACT_ATOMS: atom_id res chain seq x y z
N GLY A 1 11.80 -9.38 -33.13
CA GLY A 1 13.16 -8.84 -33.13
C GLY A 1 13.57 -8.49 -31.72
N ASP A 2 14.72 -8.99 -31.28
CA ASP A 2 15.32 -8.72 -29.99
C ASP A 2 15.51 -7.21 -29.82
N LYS A 3 14.67 -6.59 -29.00
CA LYS A 3 14.89 -5.22 -28.59
C LYS A 3 15.77 -5.28 -27.34
N ASN A 4 17.06 -5.00 -27.52
CA ASN A 4 17.97 -4.77 -26.39
C ASN A 4 17.48 -3.57 -25.58
N ASN A 5 16.89 -3.82 -24.41
CA ASN A 5 16.43 -2.80 -23.49
C ASN A 5 17.47 -2.60 -22.39
N ILE A 6 18.05 -1.40 -22.34
CA ILE A 6 18.97 -1.02 -21.27
C ILE A 6 18.18 -0.49 -20.10
N SER A 7 18.40 -1.06 -18.91
CA SER A 7 17.75 -0.69 -17.65
C SER A 7 18.78 -0.15 -16.65
N PRO A 8 19.25 1.11 -16.83
CA PRO A 8 20.22 1.71 -15.91
C PRO A 8 19.61 1.96 -14.55
N SER A 9 20.44 1.81 -13.51
CA SER A 9 20.07 2.10 -12.13
C SER A 9 21.26 2.72 -11.40
N VAL A 10 21.02 3.81 -10.69
CA VAL A 10 21.99 4.47 -9.82
C VAL A 10 21.36 4.66 -8.45
N VAL A 11 22.06 4.23 -7.41
CA VAL A 11 21.62 4.37 -6.01
C VAL A 11 22.69 5.07 -5.23
N LEU A 12 22.31 6.11 -4.53
CA LEU A 12 23.17 6.86 -3.60
C LEU A 12 22.63 6.66 -2.19
N SER A 13 23.52 6.38 -1.24
CA SER A 13 23.20 6.31 0.18
C SER A 13 24.25 7.10 0.95
N TRP A 14 23.80 8.00 1.80
CA TRP A 14 24.66 8.87 2.57
C TRP A 14 24.26 8.89 4.04
N ARG A 15 25.19 8.52 4.90
CA ARG A 15 25.04 8.56 6.36
C ARG A 15 25.97 9.64 6.92
N PRO A 16 25.45 10.86 7.17
CA PRO A 16 26.27 12.01 7.58
C PRO A 16 26.88 11.86 8.98
N PHE A 17 26.21 11.09 9.86
CA PHE A 17 26.62 10.91 11.25
C PHE A 17 26.76 9.44 11.59
N ILE A 18 27.92 9.01 12.08
CA ILE A 18 28.16 7.60 12.45
C ILE A 18 27.36 7.22 13.70
N GLU A 19 27.24 8.16 14.66
CA GLU A 19 26.56 7.94 15.94
C GLU A 19 25.02 8.00 15.86
N HIS A 20 24.49 8.58 14.79
CA HIS A 20 23.06 8.69 14.57
C HIS A 20 22.64 7.80 13.40
N ASN A 21 21.65 6.96 13.62
CA ASN A 21 21.07 6.15 12.53
C ASN A 21 20.21 6.99 11.58
N LEU A 22 20.85 8.01 10.98
CA LEU A 22 20.26 8.87 9.97
C LEU A 22 20.88 8.54 8.62
N ASN A 23 20.04 8.13 7.68
CA ASN A 23 20.46 7.77 6.32
C ASN A 23 19.59 8.53 5.32
N PHE A 24 20.25 9.18 4.37
CA PHE A 24 19.63 9.74 3.18
C PHE A 24 19.90 8.81 2.01
N ARG A 25 18.88 8.61 1.19
CA ARG A 25 18.99 7.83 -0.04
C ARG A 25 18.42 8.60 -1.21
N ALA A 26 18.98 8.37 -2.37
CA ALA A 26 18.40 8.81 -3.63
C ALA A 26 18.64 7.73 -4.67
N PHE A 27 17.67 7.50 -5.55
CA PHE A 27 17.92 6.63 -6.68
C PHE A 27 17.27 7.14 -7.97
N TYR A 28 17.91 6.77 -9.04
CA TYR A 28 17.38 6.82 -10.40
C TYR A 28 17.35 5.41 -10.97
N LYS A 29 16.23 5.04 -11.57
CA LYS A 29 16.08 3.74 -12.19
C LYS A 29 15.23 3.84 -13.46
N ARG A 30 15.67 3.16 -14.52
CA ARG A 30 14.83 2.88 -15.68
C ARG A 30 14.56 1.38 -15.72
N ALA A 31 13.31 0.99 -15.88
CA ALA A 31 12.87 -0.38 -15.91
C ALA A 31 11.92 -0.62 -17.09
N HIS A 32 11.89 -1.85 -17.57
CA HIS A 32 10.94 -2.33 -18.57
C HIS A 32 10.16 -3.49 -17.96
N ARG A 33 8.85 -3.49 -18.15
CA ARG A 33 7.97 -4.59 -17.77
C ARG A 33 7.35 -5.18 -19.01
N MET A 34 7.67 -6.44 -19.28
CA MET A 34 6.98 -7.19 -20.33
C MET A 34 5.57 -7.53 -19.88
N PRO A 35 4.56 -7.52 -20.77
CA PRO A 35 3.25 -8.05 -20.46
C PRO A 35 3.39 -9.50 -19.96
N THR A 36 2.66 -9.84 -18.90
CA THR A 36 2.60 -11.22 -18.41
C THR A 36 1.74 -12.08 -19.33
N PHE A 37 1.84 -13.39 -19.19
CA PHE A 37 0.98 -14.32 -19.94
C PHE A 37 -0.50 -14.04 -19.71
N ASN A 38 -0.88 -13.71 -18.47
CA ASN A 38 -2.25 -13.34 -18.13
C ASN A 38 -2.67 -12.01 -18.77
N ASP A 39 -1.79 -11.00 -18.80
CA ASP A 39 -2.09 -9.73 -19.49
C ASP A 39 -2.41 -9.95 -20.96
N LEU A 40 -1.74 -10.91 -21.62
CA LEU A 40 -1.89 -11.20 -23.04
C LEU A 40 -3.03 -12.17 -23.38
N TYR A 41 -3.25 -13.20 -22.56
CA TYR A 41 -4.02 -14.39 -22.95
C TYR A 41 -5.14 -14.77 -21.99
N TYR A 42 -5.36 -14.03 -20.89
CA TYR A 42 -6.49 -14.33 -19.99
C TYR A 42 -7.81 -14.19 -20.77
N THR A 43 -8.64 -15.22 -20.70
CA THR A 43 -9.71 -15.55 -21.66
C THR A 43 -10.66 -14.40 -22.01
N GLU A 44 -10.96 -13.49 -21.06
CA GLU A 44 -11.95 -12.42 -21.29
C GLU A 44 -11.37 -11.01 -21.23
N ILE A 45 -10.19 -10.84 -20.60
CA ILE A 45 -9.57 -9.54 -20.35
C ILE A 45 -8.21 -9.38 -21.01
N GLY A 46 -7.55 -10.47 -21.42
CA GLY A 46 -6.24 -10.44 -22.05
C GLY A 46 -6.23 -9.70 -23.39
N ASN A 47 -5.09 -9.05 -23.69
CA ASN A 47 -4.88 -8.33 -24.94
C ASN A 47 -3.51 -8.68 -25.53
N LYS A 48 -3.50 -9.37 -26.68
CA LYS A 48 -2.28 -9.82 -27.37
C LYS A 48 -1.44 -8.70 -27.98
N TYR A 49 -1.99 -7.50 -28.07
CA TYR A 49 -1.35 -6.34 -28.71
C TYR A 49 -0.64 -5.40 -27.71
N LEU A 50 -0.51 -5.81 -26.45
CA LEU A 50 0.15 -5.00 -25.45
C LEU A 50 1.62 -4.75 -25.76
N ALA A 51 2.02 -3.50 -25.68
CA ALA A 51 3.42 -3.09 -25.71
C ALA A 51 4.07 -3.24 -24.31
N PRO A 52 5.41 -3.44 -24.25
CA PRO A 52 6.13 -3.41 -22.98
C PRO A 52 6.03 -2.04 -22.30
N GLU A 53 5.71 -2.05 -21.03
CA GLU A 53 5.70 -0.87 -20.17
C GLU A 53 7.13 -0.40 -19.88
N ARG A 54 7.36 0.91 -19.89
CA ARG A 54 8.63 1.55 -19.55
C ARG A 54 8.44 2.52 -18.41
N THR A 55 9.23 2.35 -17.37
CA THR A 55 9.16 3.19 -16.16
C THR A 55 10.50 3.88 -15.95
N THR A 56 10.46 5.20 -15.74
CA THR A 56 11.59 5.98 -15.22
C THR A 56 11.20 6.48 -13.84
N GLN A 57 12.05 6.20 -12.85
CA GLN A 57 11.81 6.47 -11.44
C GLN A 57 12.91 7.37 -10.88
N TYR A 58 12.52 8.36 -10.12
CA TYR A 58 13.34 9.20 -9.26
C TYR A 58 12.78 9.12 -7.85
N ASP A 59 13.63 8.91 -6.88
CA ASP A 59 13.25 8.80 -5.49
C ASP A 59 14.30 9.44 -4.60
N VAL A 60 13.85 10.14 -3.56
CA VAL A 60 14.68 10.65 -2.49
C VAL A 60 14.03 10.30 -1.16
N GLY A 61 14.79 9.73 -0.25
CA GLY A 61 14.27 9.26 1.01
C GLY A 61 15.19 9.54 2.19
N ILE A 62 14.58 9.55 3.36
CA ILE A 62 15.24 9.65 4.65
C ILE A 62 14.81 8.47 5.52
N PHE A 63 15.75 7.88 6.19
CA PHE A 63 15.53 6.93 7.27
C PHE A 63 16.24 7.43 8.53
N TRP A 64 15.48 7.47 9.62
CA TRP A 64 16.03 7.81 10.93
C TRP A 64 15.54 6.83 11.97
N SER A 65 16.43 6.38 12.86
CA SER A 65 16.05 5.56 13.99
C SER A 65 16.85 5.89 15.24
N ILE A 66 16.19 5.74 16.39
CA ILE A 66 16.78 5.87 17.71
C ILE A 66 16.33 4.68 18.56
N THR A 67 17.27 4.12 19.32
CA THR A 67 16.99 3.02 20.27
C THR A 67 17.57 3.38 21.62
N ARG A 68 16.82 3.12 22.68
CA ARG A 68 17.25 3.30 24.07
C ARG A 68 17.03 2.01 24.85
N GLY A 69 18.02 1.59 25.65
CA GLY A 69 17.91 0.37 26.46
C GLY A 69 17.07 0.55 27.72
N GLU A 70 17.06 1.75 28.30
CA GLU A 70 16.45 2.07 29.58
C GLU A 70 15.22 2.98 29.45
N GLY A 71 14.36 2.97 30.46
CA GLY A 71 13.13 3.78 30.53
C GLY A 71 11.97 3.20 29.71
N TRP A 72 10.89 3.96 29.65
CA TRP A 72 9.65 3.58 28.97
C TRP A 72 9.77 3.60 27.44
N PHE A 73 10.59 4.47 26.88
CA PHE A 73 10.84 4.58 25.45
C PHE A 73 11.93 3.56 25.05
N LYS A 74 11.63 2.71 24.07
CA LYS A 74 12.56 1.66 23.59
C LYS A 74 13.16 2.01 22.24
N SER A 75 12.33 2.29 21.26
CA SER A 75 12.80 2.66 19.93
C SER A 75 11.78 3.49 19.18
N PHE A 76 12.29 4.30 18.27
CA PHE A 76 11.51 4.98 17.25
C PHE A 76 12.24 4.87 15.92
N SER A 77 11.51 4.65 14.84
CA SER A 77 12.03 4.74 13.48
C SER A 77 11.05 5.51 12.60
N LEU A 78 11.60 6.32 11.72
CA LEU A 78 10.89 7.09 10.71
C LEU A 78 11.54 6.83 9.36
N GLN A 79 10.72 6.56 8.36
CA GLN A 79 11.10 6.54 6.97
C GLN A 79 10.16 7.46 6.21
N ALA A 80 10.70 8.29 5.33
CA ALA A 80 9.92 9.11 4.43
C ALA A 80 10.60 9.12 3.06
N ASP A 81 9.83 8.94 2.01
CA ASP A 81 10.27 8.87 0.62
C ASP A 81 9.39 9.77 -0.24
N ALA A 82 10.01 10.59 -1.08
CA ALA A 82 9.33 11.36 -2.10
C ALA A 82 9.79 10.86 -3.47
N TYR A 83 8.84 10.61 -4.35
CA TYR A 83 9.14 10.03 -5.66
C TYR A 83 8.43 10.72 -6.81
N TYR A 84 9.04 10.61 -7.97
CA TYR A 84 8.48 11.01 -9.25
C TYR A 84 8.74 9.94 -10.30
N ASN A 85 7.66 9.34 -10.82
CA ASN A 85 7.72 8.27 -11.79
C ASN A 85 7.03 8.69 -13.08
N THR A 86 7.65 8.37 -14.21
CA THR A 86 7.00 8.46 -15.52
C THR A 86 6.91 7.05 -16.09
N VAL A 87 5.69 6.64 -16.41
CA VAL A 87 5.40 5.35 -17.03
C VAL A 87 4.87 5.61 -18.42
N THR A 88 5.43 4.95 -19.43
CA THR A 88 4.91 4.95 -20.79
C THR A 88 4.43 3.56 -21.14
N ASP A 89 3.37 3.47 -21.92
CA ASP A 89 2.71 2.21 -22.27
C ASP A 89 2.28 1.39 -21.04
N LYS A 90 1.80 2.10 -19.96
CA LYS A 90 1.39 1.45 -18.71
C LYS A 90 0.28 0.44 -18.96
N ILE A 91 0.51 -0.80 -18.53
CA ILE A 91 -0.46 -1.89 -18.65
C ILE A 91 -1.41 -1.82 -17.46
N VAL A 92 -2.69 -1.64 -17.73
CA VAL A 92 -3.77 -1.59 -16.74
C VAL A 92 -4.98 -2.37 -17.22
N ALA A 93 -5.74 -2.93 -16.27
CA ALA A 93 -7.08 -3.43 -16.54
C ALA A 93 -8.05 -2.25 -16.45
N MET A 94 -8.81 -2.03 -17.49
CA MET A 94 -9.82 -0.97 -17.53
C MET A 94 -11.18 -1.51 -17.96
N PRO A 95 -12.27 -0.97 -17.40
CA PRO A 95 -13.60 -1.31 -17.90
C PRO A 95 -13.74 -0.83 -19.36
N THR A 96 -14.35 -1.66 -20.16
CA THR A 96 -14.69 -1.34 -21.56
C THR A 96 -16.00 -0.53 -21.61
N SER A 97 -16.68 -0.51 -22.72
CA SER A 97 -18.02 0.13 -22.87
C SER A 97 -19.09 -0.44 -21.92
N SER A 98 -18.84 -1.59 -21.29
CA SER A 98 -19.66 -2.18 -20.22
C SER A 98 -18.86 -2.21 -18.92
N GLN A 99 -19.44 -1.72 -17.82
CA GLN A 99 -18.80 -1.74 -16.48
C GLN A 99 -18.42 -3.16 -16.01
N PHE A 100 -19.03 -4.18 -16.58
CA PHE A 100 -18.79 -5.58 -16.24
C PHE A 100 -17.75 -6.26 -17.14
N ARG A 101 -17.30 -5.60 -18.22
CA ARG A 101 -16.27 -6.13 -19.12
C ARG A 101 -15.01 -5.30 -19.00
N TRP A 102 -13.96 -5.95 -18.56
CA TRP A 102 -12.62 -5.36 -18.42
C TRP A 102 -11.74 -5.81 -19.59
N SER A 103 -10.73 -5.01 -19.94
CA SER A 103 -9.69 -5.40 -20.88
C SER A 103 -8.35 -4.84 -20.42
N MET A 104 -7.28 -5.59 -20.67
CA MET A 104 -5.92 -5.10 -20.49
C MET A 104 -5.59 -4.12 -21.62
N MET A 105 -5.13 -2.95 -21.24
CA MET A 105 -4.80 -1.86 -22.17
C MET A 105 -3.47 -1.20 -21.79
N ASN A 106 -2.76 -0.65 -22.80
CA ASN A 106 -1.69 0.29 -22.55
C ASN A 106 -2.27 1.70 -22.43
N ILE A 107 -2.05 2.36 -21.29
CA ILE A 107 -2.19 3.81 -21.19
C ILE A 107 -0.87 4.43 -21.63
N GLY A 108 -0.90 5.30 -22.62
CA GLY A 108 0.29 5.80 -23.30
C GLY A 108 1.31 6.44 -22.38
N LYS A 109 0.89 7.38 -21.49
CA LYS A 109 1.80 8.05 -20.57
C LYS A 109 1.13 8.38 -19.24
N VAL A 110 1.72 7.91 -18.14
CA VAL A 110 1.28 8.23 -16.78
C VAL A 110 2.42 8.90 -16.02
N LYS A 111 2.11 9.98 -15.30
CA LYS A 111 3.04 10.59 -14.36
C LYS A 111 2.51 10.38 -12.95
N ILE A 112 3.39 9.95 -12.08
CA ILE A 112 3.06 9.64 -10.69
C ILE A 112 4.04 10.40 -9.81
N LYS A 113 3.54 11.24 -8.92
CA LYS A 113 4.32 11.87 -7.87
C LYS A 113 3.69 11.52 -6.52
N GLY A 114 4.52 11.30 -5.55
CA GLY A 114 4.02 10.90 -4.25
C GLY A 114 5.00 11.12 -3.13
N LEU A 115 4.43 10.96 -1.93
CA LEU A 115 5.12 10.97 -0.66
C LEU A 115 4.64 9.76 0.13
N GLU A 116 5.57 8.96 0.61
CA GLU A 116 5.30 7.86 1.52
C GLU A 116 6.02 8.13 2.84
N ALA A 117 5.31 7.98 3.95
CA ALA A 117 5.89 8.13 5.28
C ALA A 117 5.46 6.96 6.16
N SER A 118 6.39 6.41 6.92
CA SER A 118 6.09 5.39 7.93
C SER A 118 6.87 5.65 9.21
N GLY A 119 6.19 5.47 10.34
CA GLY A 119 6.77 5.58 11.67
C GLY A 119 6.49 4.34 12.49
N ASN A 120 7.46 3.92 13.29
CA ASN A 120 7.28 2.83 14.25
C ASN A 120 7.83 3.25 15.60
N LEU A 121 7.00 3.18 16.64
CA LEU A 121 7.35 3.49 18.02
C LEU A 121 7.19 2.22 18.86
N VAL A 122 8.21 1.89 19.64
CA VAL A 122 8.16 0.81 20.62
C VAL A 122 8.39 1.42 22.02
N SER A 123 7.52 1.08 22.94
CA SER A 123 7.60 1.56 24.31
C SER A 123 7.22 0.43 25.29
N ARG A 124 7.69 0.55 26.53
CA ARG A 124 7.35 -0.36 27.64
C ARG A 124 6.94 0.42 28.87
N TRP A 125 5.75 0.15 29.35
CA TRP A 125 5.14 0.79 30.53
C TRP A 125 4.91 -0.27 31.60
N GLY A 126 5.85 -0.40 32.52
CA GLY A 126 5.86 -1.51 33.47
C GLY A 126 5.94 -2.86 32.74
N ASN A 127 4.88 -3.66 32.84
CA ASN A 127 4.78 -4.97 32.22
C ASN A 127 4.02 -4.95 30.87
N VAL A 128 3.70 -3.78 30.33
CA VAL A 128 3.01 -3.63 29.06
C VAL A 128 4.00 -3.20 28.00
N ASP A 129 4.21 -4.02 26.96
CA ASP A 129 4.90 -3.63 25.74
C ASP A 129 3.88 -3.06 24.76
N CYS A 130 4.16 -1.85 24.27
CA CYS A 130 3.35 -1.16 23.28
C CYS A 130 4.15 -0.90 22.02
N SER A 131 3.60 -1.25 20.86
CA SER A 131 4.11 -0.80 19.57
C SER A 131 3.02 -0.07 18.80
N LEU A 132 3.41 1.06 18.20
CA LEU A 132 2.58 1.85 17.30
C LEU A 132 3.29 1.92 15.95
N ARG A 133 2.60 1.50 14.89
CA ARG A 133 3.04 1.68 13.50
C ARG A 133 2.05 2.56 12.77
N LEU A 134 2.56 3.58 12.12
CA LEU A 134 1.79 4.49 11.28
C LEU A 134 2.36 4.43 9.87
N SER A 135 1.50 4.47 8.86
CA SER A 135 1.90 4.72 7.49
C SER A 135 0.92 5.68 6.82
N TYR A 136 1.46 6.49 5.92
CA TYR A 136 0.70 7.43 5.12
C TYR A 136 1.29 7.47 3.71
N THR A 137 0.42 7.49 2.72
CA THR A 137 0.78 7.63 1.31
C THR A 137 -0.06 8.75 0.69
N TYR A 138 0.63 9.68 0.08
CA TYR A 138 0.07 10.61 -0.91
C TYR A 138 0.55 10.19 -2.29
N GLN A 139 -0.37 9.96 -3.23
CA GLN A 139 -0.03 9.51 -4.58
C GLN A 139 -0.92 10.21 -5.62
N ASP A 140 -0.32 11.12 -6.39
CA ASP A 140 -0.99 11.82 -7.50
C ASP A 140 -0.55 11.17 -8.83
N ALA A 141 -1.37 10.24 -9.31
CA ALA A 141 -1.16 9.50 -10.56
C ALA A 141 -2.10 10.05 -11.64
N ARG A 142 -1.54 10.59 -12.74
CA ARG A 142 -2.33 11.25 -13.79
C ARG A 142 -1.99 10.75 -15.18
N ASP A 143 -3.02 10.74 -16.04
CA ASP A 143 -2.91 10.43 -17.45
C ASP A 143 -2.38 11.64 -18.25
N TYR A 144 -1.27 11.44 -18.95
CA TYR A 144 -0.65 12.40 -19.86
C TYR A 144 -0.57 11.86 -21.28
N THR A 145 -1.44 10.92 -21.65
CA THR A 145 -1.38 10.20 -22.92
C THR A 145 -1.66 11.12 -24.11
N ASP A 146 -2.80 11.78 -24.12
CA ASP A 146 -3.25 12.59 -25.23
C ASP A 146 -3.65 14.01 -24.76
N PRO A 147 -2.87 15.05 -25.13
CA PRO A 147 -3.19 16.43 -24.79
C PRO A 147 -4.52 16.94 -25.33
N GLN A 148 -5.09 16.30 -26.34
CA GLN A 148 -6.37 16.66 -26.95
C GLN A 148 -7.56 15.94 -26.27
N SER A 149 -7.27 14.95 -25.40
CA SER A 149 -8.30 14.23 -24.67
C SER A 149 -8.95 15.13 -23.63
N GLU A 150 -10.25 15.04 -23.49
CA GLU A 150 -11.04 15.66 -22.43
C GLU A 150 -10.57 15.24 -21.02
N TRP A 151 -9.99 14.06 -20.92
CA TRP A 151 -9.48 13.46 -19.67
C TRP A 151 -7.97 13.70 -19.45
N TYR A 152 -7.34 14.55 -20.25
CA TYR A 152 -5.92 14.88 -20.09
C TYR A 152 -5.61 15.43 -18.71
N LYS A 153 -4.60 14.87 -18.04
CA LYS A 153 -4.25 15.11 -16.63
C LYS A 153 -5.31 14.63 -15.60
N GLY A 154 -6.28 13.86 -16.03
CA GLY A 154 -7.19 13.18 -15.12
C GLY A 154 -6.47 12.17 -14.23
N LEU A 155 -7.04 11.90 -13.05
CA LEU A 155 -6.53 10.89 -12.12
C LEU A 155 -6.75 9.49 -12.70
N ILE A 156 -5.78 8.63 -12.47
CA ILE A 156 -5.88 7.21 -12.86
C ILE A 156 -6.94 6.54 -11.98
N ALA A 157 -7.81 5.76 -12.62
CA ALA A 157 -8.89 5.03 -11.96
C ALA A 157 -8.37 4.15 -10.80
N TYR A 158 -9.16 4.08 -9.73
CA TYR A 158 -8.92 3.26 -8.54
C TYR A 158 -7.67 3.60 -7.72
N ILE A 159 -7.01 4.71 -7.99
CA ILE A 159 -5.86 5.21 -7.21
C ILE A 159 -6.32 6.38 -6.33
N PRO A 160 -6.43 6.22 -5.01
CA PRO A 160 -6.75 7.32 -4.11
C PRO A 160 -5.56 8.27 -3.98
N LEU A 161 -5.82 9.57 -3.84
CA LEU A 161 -4.76 10.56 -3.56
C LEU A 161 -4.13 10.36 -2.18
N HIS A 162 -4.92 9.92 -1.21
CA HIS A 162 -4.49 9.76 0.18
C HIS A 162 -4.89 8.39 0.70
N SER A 163 -3.98 7.72 1.38
CA SER A 163 -4.26 6.51 2.15
C SER A 163 -3.37 6.45 3.38
N GLY A 164 -3.79 5.69 4.39
CA GLY A 164 -3.02 5.55 5.60
C GLY A 164 -3.46 4.38 6.46
N THR A 165 -2.54 3.93 7.32
CA THR A 165 -2.82 2.87 8.28
C THR A 165 -2.23 3.24 9.64
N ALA A 166 -2.90 2.81 10.70
CA ALA A 166 -2.38 2.87 12.05
C ALA A 166 -2.58 1.51 12.71
N VAL A 167 -1.51 0.96 13.28
CA VAL A 167 -1.53 -0.33 13.97
C VAL A 167 -0.96 -0.15 15.35
N VAL A 168 -1.75 -0.54 16.37
CA VAL A 168 -1.32 -0.57 17.77
C VAL A 168 -1.29 -2.02 18.23
N THR A 169 -0.19 -2.43 18.86
CA THR A 169 -0.10 -3.73 19.51
C THR A 169 0.30 -3.54 20.96
N LEU A 170 -0.49 -4.11 21.85
CA LEU A 170 -0.22 -4.12 23.30
C LEU A 170 -0.01 -5.57 23.75
N ASN A 171 1.10 -5.82 24.41
CA ASN A 171 1.40 -7.13 25.00
C ASN A 171 1.46 -6.97 26.52
N TYR A 172 0.69 -7.79 27.22
CA TYR A 172 0.69 -7.88 28.68
C TYR A 172 0.61 -9.33 29.13
N LYS A 173 1.69 -9.87 29.65
CA LYS A 173 1.82 -11.29 30.00
C LYS A 173 1.41 -12.17 28.80
N GLU A 174 0.41 -13.04 29.00
CA GLU A 174 -0.11 -13.96 27.98
C GLU A 174 -1.16 -13.32 27.05
N TRP A 175 -1.47 -12.03 27.23
CA TRP A 175 -2.45 -11.31 26.42
C TRP A 175 -1.78 -10.43 25.38
N GLN A 176 -2.34 -10.43 24.19
CA GLN A 176 -1.99 -9.50 23.12
C GLN A 176 -3.26 -8.87 22.57
N LEU A 177 -3.30 -7.54 22.57
CA LEU A 177 -4.31 -6.75 21.86
C LEU A 177 -3.68 -6.12 20.64
N HIS A 178 -4.31 -6.31 19.51
CA HIS A 178 -3.95 -5.71 18.23
C HIS A 178 -5.13 -4.89 17.72
N TYR A 179 -4.89 -3.62 17.43
CA TYR A 179 -5.86 -2.73 16.79
C TYR A 179 -5.30 -2.24 15.48
N SER A 180 -6.11 -2.28 14.43
CA SER A 180 -5.77 -1.81 13.09
C SER A 180 -6.80 -0.81 12.60
N PHE A 181 -6.32 0.30 12.09
CA PHE A 181 -7.09 1.34 11.40
C PHE A 181 -6.58 1.45 9.98
N ILE A 182 -7.50 1.49 9.01
CA ILE A 182 -7.21 1.72 7.60
C ILE A 182 -8.06 2.90 7.12
N TYR A 183 -7.44 3.83 6.41
CA TYR A 183 -8.08 4.91 5.69
C TYR A 183 -7.73 4.84 4.21
N THR A 184 -8.73 4.95 3.36
CA THR A 184 -8.59 5.12 1.92
C THR A 184 -9.39 6.34 1.50
N GLY A 185 -8.74 7.30 0.86
CA GLY A 185 -9.37 8.50 0.33
C GLY A 185 -10.30 8.22 -0.85
N GLU A 186 -11.02 9.22 -1.26
CA GLU A 186 -11.85 9.18 -2.46
C GLU A 186 -11.03 8.87 -3.71
N LYS A 187 -11.65 8.23 -4.68
CA LYS A 187 -11.02 7.84 -5.95
C LYS A 187 -12.08 7.72 -7.04
N PHE A 188 -11.65 7.82 -8.29
CA PHE A 188 -12.54 7.58 -9.43
C PHE A 188 -12.49 6.12 -9.86
N ASP A 189 -13.59 5.60 -10.39
CA ASP A 189 -13.69 4.24 -10.92
C ASP A 189 -13.34 4.15 -12.41
N SER A 190 -13.19 5.29 -13.08
CA SER A 190 -12.88 5.38 -14.50
C SER A 190 -11.98 6.57 -14.81
N SER A 191 -11.49 6.66 -16.04
CA SER A 191 -10.70 7.80 -16.54
C SER A 191 -11.49 9.10 -16.59
N ALA A 192 -12.82 9.05 -16.69
CA ALA A 192 -13.70 10.18 -16.60
C ALA A 192 -13.82 10.61 -15.12
N ASN A 193 -13.09 11.62 -14.75
CA ASN A 193 -13.07 12.14 -13.37
C ASN A 193 -14.27 13.07 -13.11
N ILE A 194 -15.48 12.54 -13.24
CA ILE A 194 -16.74 13.24 -12.95
C ILE A 194 -17.36 12.70 -11.65
N GLN A 195 -18.23 13.50 -11.04
CA GLN A 195 -18.83 13.18 -9.73
C GLN A 195 -19.53 11.80 -9.70
N SER A 196 -20.21 11.41 -10.79
CA SER A 196 -20.87 10.10 -10.87
C SER A 196 -19.94 8.91 -10.84
N ASN A 197 -18.66 9.11 -11.12
CA ASN A 197 -17.62 8.09 -11.15
C ASN A 197 -16.75 8.10 -9.88
N MET A 198 -17.09 8.96 -8.92
CA MET A 198 -16.37 9.02 -7.66
C MET A 198 -16.83 7.91 -6.71
N LEU A 199 -15.88 7.25 -6.08
CA LEU A 199 -16.05 6.36 -4.94
C LEU A 199 -15.62 7.12 -3.69
N ASP A 200 -16.49 7.15 -2.69
CA ASP A 200 -16.25 7.85 -1.43
C ASP A 200 -15.07 7.27 -0.66
N SER A 201 -14.46 8.12 0.16
CA SER A 201 -13.46 7.68 1.13
C SER A 201 -14.08 6.80 2.21
N TRP A 202 -13.29 5.90 2.75
CA TRP A 202 -13.74 5.01 3.81
C TRP A 202 -12.66 4.72 4.86
N THR A 203 -13.12 4.26 6.01
CA THR A 203 -12.26 3.79 7.10
C THR A 203 -12.76 2.44 7.61
N THR A 204 -11.83 1.58 8.02
CA THR A 204 -12.14 0.37 8.78
C THR A 204 -11.33 0.29 10.05
N HIS A 205 -11.91 -0.34 11.05
CA HIS A 205 -11.31 -0.55 12.36
C HIS A 205 -11.44 -2.03 12.71
N ASP A 206 -10.30 -2.68 12.95
CA ASP A 206 -10.23 -4.09 13.30
C ASP A 206 -9.58 -4.26 14.67
N ILE A 207 -10.04 -5.22 15.43
CA ILE A 207 -9.45 -5.60 16.71
C ILE A 207 -9.11 -7.09 16.68
N ALA A 208 -7.98 -7.49 17.26
CA ALA A 208 -7.69 -8.88 17.55
C ALA A 208 -7.21 -9.00 18.98
N LEU A 209 -7.88 -9.83 19.76
CA LEU A 209 -7.50 -10.15 21.14
C LEU A 209 -7.03 -11.61 21.18
N SER A 210 -5.77 -11.79 21.52
CA SER A 210 -5.15 -13.11 21.65
C SER A 210 -4.83 -13.41 23.11
N LYS A 211 -4.96 -14.69 23.47
CA LYS A 211 -4.47 -15.21 24.76
C LYS A 211 -3.73 -16.51 24.55
N GLU A 212 -2.61 -16.64 25.24
CA GLU A 212 -1.80 -17.87 25.30
C GLU A 212 -2.10 -18.65 26.58
N PHE A 213 -2.18 -19.97 26.45
CA PHE A 213 -2.38 -20.91 27.55
C PHE A 213 -1.31 -22.00 27.46
N GLY A 214 -0.61 -22.27 28.57
CA GLY A 214 0.24 -23.44 28.69
C GLY A 214 -0.61 -24.68 28.99
N ILE A 215 -0.54 -25.71 28.15
CA ILE A 215 -1.27 -26.96 28.32
C ILE A 215 -0.29 -28.12 28.18
N ALA A 216 -0.02 -28.82 29.28
CA ALA A 216 0.84 -30.04 29.28
C ALA A 216 2.22 -29.87 28.59
N GLY A 217 2.85 -28.71 28.79
CA GLY A 217 4.15 -28.37 28.16
C GLY A 217 4.07 -27.79 26.75
N ASN A 218 2.90 -27.74 26.17
CA ASN A 218 2.60 -27.16 24.86
C ASN A 218 1.91 -25.80 25.01
N LEU A 219 1.80 -25.05 23.90
CA LEU A 219 1.18 -23.73 23.88
C LEU A 219 -0.10 -23.74 23.05
N LEU A 220 -1.22 -23.30 23.65
CA LEU A 220 -2.47 -23.02 22.95
C LEU A 220 -2.66 -21.51 22.87
N ARG A 221 -2.75 -20.96 21.64
CA ARG A 221 -3.12 -19.55 21.42
C ARG A 221 -4.51 -19.48 20.81
N THR A 222 -5.40 -18.74 21.46
CA THR A 222 -6.71 -18.38 20.92
C THR A 222 -6.71 -16.91 20.52
N THR A 223 -7.33 -16.57 19.38
CA THR A 223 -7.47 -15.19 18.91
C THR A 223 -8.89 -14.94 18.46
N GLN A 224 -9.49 -13.89 18.99
CA GLN A 224 -10.80 -13.38 18.60
C GLN A 224 -10.58 -12.12 17.74
N GLU A 225 -11.16 -12.09 16.55
CA GLU A 225 -10.96 -11.02 15.58
C GLU A 225 -12.31 -10.46 15.10
N PRO A 226 -12.93 -9.49 15.81
CA PRO A 226 -13.96 -8.64 15.23
C PRO A 226 -13.30 -7.68 14.22
N ASN A 227 -13.74 -7.75 12.97
CA ASN A 227 -13.26 -6.91 11.88
C ASN A 227 -14.36 -5.94 11.46
N ASN A 228 -13.95 -4.75 10.99
CA ASN A 228 -14.83 -3.66 10.60
C ASN A 228 -15.86 -3.36 11.71
N ILE A 229 -15.35 -3.10 12.92
CA ILE A 229 -16.19 -2.91 14.13
C ILE A 229 -17.14 -1.72 14.05
N THR A 230 -16.84 -0.76 13.17
CA THR A 230 -17.71 0.38 12.84
C THR A 230 -18.81 0.04 11.85
N ASN A 231 -18.80 -1.19 11.30
CA ASN A 231 -19.72 -1.66 10.25
C ASN A 231 -19.77 -0.70 9.04
N THR A 232 -18.64 -0.14 8.67
CA THR A 232 -18.52 0.75 7.52
C THR A 232 -18.89 -0.01 6.25
N GLN A 233 -19.86 0.52 5.50
CA GLN A 233 -20.20 0.01 4.16
C GLN A 233 -19.27 0.68 3.15
N TYR A 234 -18.50 -0.09 2.41
CA TYR A 234 -17.56 0.45 1.44
C TYR A 234 -17.32 -0.50 0.28
N GLU A 235 -16.80 0.07 -0.81
CA GLU A 235 -16.43 -0.65 -2.01
C GLU A 235 -14.95 -0.37 -2.35
N VAL A 236 -14.18 -1.41 -2.60
CA VAL A 236 -12.83 -1.26 -3.17
C VAL A 236 -12.91 -1.10 -4.67
N VAL A 237 -13.82 -1.83 -5.29
CA VAL A 237 -14.19 -1.75 -6.71
C VAL A 237 -15.68 -1.50 -6.77
N ARG A 238 -16.13 -0.60 -7.65
CA ARG A 238 -17.56 -0.29 -7.82
C ARG A 238 -18.41 -1.55 -8.02
N CYS A 239 -19.55 -1.59 -7.36
CA CYS A 239 -20.48 -2.73 -7.34
C CYS A 239 -19.95 -4.02 -6.69
N TYR A 240 -18.82 -3.93 -5.97
CA TYR A 240 -18.28 -5.03 -5.17
C TYR A 240 -18.22 -4.62 -3.70
N PRO A 241 -19.33 -4.71 -2.96
CA PRO A 241 -19.36 -4.34 -1.54
C PRO A 241 -18.46 -5.26 -0.72
N MET A 242 -17.72 -4.67 0.19
CA MET A 242 -16.87 -5.39 1.12
C MET A 242 -17.65 -5.83 2.36
N PRO A 243 -17.21 -6.90 3.06
CA PRO A 243 -17.88 -7.36 4.26
C PRO A 243 -18.00 -6.25 5.32
N GLY A 244 -19.19 -6.07 5.88
CA GLY A 244 -19.41 -5.27 7.06
C GLY A 244 -18.79 -5.91 8.31
N LEU A 245 -19.34 -5.60 9.48
CA LEU A 245 -18.92 -6.21 10.74
C LEU A 245 -18.93 -7.75 10.63
N ASN A 246 -17.78 -8.34 10.89
CA ASN A 246 -17.62 -9.79 10.87
C ASN A 246 -16.71 -10.25 12.00
N PHE A 247 -16.78 -11.53 12.34
CA PHE A 247 -16.04 -12.12 13.45
C PHE A 247 -15.30 -13.38 13.01
N LYS A 248 -14.02 -13.51 13.42
CA LYS A 248 -13.22 -14.70 13.23
C LYS A 248 -12.69 -15.20 14.57
N LEU A 249 -12.68 -16.51 14.76
CA LEU A 249 -12.01 -17.19 15.85
C LEU A 249 -10.88 -18.06 15.29
N LYS A 250 -9.67 -17.87 15.80
CA LYS A 250 -8.50 -18.69 15.46
C LYS A 250 -8.05 -19.44 16.70
N VAL A 251 -7.71 -20.70 16.54
CA VAL A 251 -7.12 -21.54 17.57
C VAL A 251 -5.86 -22.18 17.00
N ASN A 252 -4.71 -21.88 17.61
CA ASN A 252 -3.41 -22.43 17.23
C ASN A 252 -2.86 -23.27 18.38
N TYR A 253 -2.50 -24.50 18.10
CA TYR A 253 -1.85 -25.39 19.05
C TYR A 253 -0.43 -25.68 18.56
N LEU A 254 0.54 -25.37 19.41
CA LEU A 254 1.97 -25.56 19.15
C LEU A 254 2.49 -26.66 20.09
N PHE A 255 2.97 -27.71 19.50
CA PHE A 255 3.53 -28.92 20.19
C PHE A 255 5.01 -29.10 19.89
#